data_452116a2996a80d556b74e038a3a6f03
#
_entry.id   452116a2996a80d556b74e038a3a6f03
#
_cell.length_a   1.000
_cell.length_b   1.000
_cell.length_c   1.000
_cell.angle_alpha   90.00
_cell.angle_beta   90.00
_cell.angle_gamma   90.00
#
_symmetry.space_group_name_H-M   'P 1'
#
loop_
_entity.id
_entity.type
_entity.pdbx_description
1 polymer ?
#
loop_
_entity_poly.entity_id
_entity_poly.type
_entity_poly.pdbx_seq_one_letter_code
_entity_poly.pdbx_strand_id
1 'polypeptide(L)'
;MKGKAGLIGIFEDMTKNQKTQMGVAKAQVYFTQLGYICHPTPPDCQCDWDMIIAKPNTSPLKVQIKTTGNVVNGGKNYAVGLKDGHYVNQSWVKTPKDYDVLYALDADGDESVWTQDELKNYKHSVHMKK
;
A
#
# COMPACT_ATOMS: atom_id res chain seq x y z
N MET A 1 0.72 -18.05 22.71
CA MET A 1 1.88 -17.91 21.81
C MET A 1 1.43 -17.91 20.38
N LYS A 2 2.04 -17.10 19.60
CA LYS A 2 1.79 -17.15 18.17
C LYS A 2 2.18 -18.51 17.61
N GLY A 3 1.53 -18.89 16.56
CA GLY A 3 1.89 -20.11 15.88
C GLY A 3 3.29 -20.07 15.28
N LYS A 4 3.51 -20.87 14.33
CA LYS A 4 4.84 -21.05 13.76
C LYS A 4 5.25 -19.85 12.92
N ALA A 5 6.45 -19.37 13.14
CA ALA A 5 7.04 -18.33 12.30
C ALA A 5 6.99 -18.80 10.84
N GLY A 6 6.70 -17.91 9.92
CA GLY A 6 6.56 -18.25 8.51
C GLY A 6 5.21 -18.79 8.11
N LEU A 7 4.43 -19.34 9.05
CA LEU A 7 3.04 -19.74 8.80
C LEU A 7 2.06 -18.67 9.21
N ILE A 8 2.50 -17.72 10.04
CA ILE A 8 1.72 -16.64 10.56
C ILE A 8 2.37 -15.34 10.10
N GLY A 9 1.63 -14.54 9.39
CA GLY A 9 2.13 -13.28 8.88
C GLY A 9 2.38 -12.26 9.99
N ILE A 10 3.07 -11.19 9.65
CA ILE A 10 3.39 -10.12 10.58
C ILE A 10 2.14 -9.42 11.12
N PHE A 11 0.99 -9.63 10.47
CA PHE A 11 -0.28 -9.03 10.89
C PHE A 11 -1.06 -9.91 11.86
N GLU A 12 -0.51 -11.05 12.24
CA GLU A 12 -1.17 -11.96 13.18
C GLU A 12 -1.49 -11.23 14.49
N ASP A 13 -2.71 -11.40 14.95
CA ASP A 13 -3.21 -10.78 16.18
C ASP A 13 -3.24 -9.25 16.18
N MET A 14 -3.05 -8.63 15.02
CA MET A 14 -3.16 -7.18 14.92
C MET A 14 -4.59 -6.74 14.62
N THR A 15 -5.01 -5.66 15.28
CA THR A 15 -6.24 -4.96 14.91
C THR A 15 -6.03 -4.22 13.57
N LYS A 16 -7.13 -3.77 12.98
CA LYS A 16 -7.06 -2.96 11.76
C LYS A 16 -6.20 -1.71 11.96
N ASN A 17 -6.34 -1.03 13.10
CA ASN A 17 -5.55 0.16 13.40
C ASN A 17 -4.08 -0.16 13.55
N GLN A 18 -3.73 -1.28 14.17
CA GLN A 18 -2.34 -1.71 14.31
C GLN A 18 -1.73 -2.02 12.96
N LYS A 19 -2.46 -2.66 12.04
CA LYS A 19 -1.98 -2.91 10.68
C LYS A 19 -1.71 -1.61 9.95
N THR A 20 -2.61 -0.64 10.08
CA THR A 20 -2.43 0.68 9.48
C THR A 20 -1.18 1.36 10.01
N GLN A 21 -0.98 1.34 11.33
CA GLN A 21 0.21 1.92 11.95
C GLN A 21 1.50 1.22 11.49
N MET A 22 1.46 -0.10 11.39
CA MET A 22 2.61 -0.87 10.90
C MET A 22 2.97 -0.49 9.48
N GLY A 23 1.96 -0.36 8.61
CA GLY A 23 2.18 0.06 7.22
C GLY A 23 2.83 1.43 7.13
N VAL A 24 2.35 2.39 7.92
CA VAL A 24 2.91 3.74 7.94
C VAL A 24 4.36 3.71 8.45
N ALA A 25 4.62 3.00 9.54
CA ALA A 25 5.96 2.91 10.12
C ALA A 25 6.96 2.29 9.14
N LYS A 26 6.57 1.20 8.49
CA LYS A 26 7.43 0.52 7.52
C LYS A 26 7.67 1.39 6.28
N ALA A 27 6.64 2.10 5.81
CA ALA A 27 6.78 3.02 4.70
C ALA A 27 7.74 4.17 5.03
N GLN A 28 7.67 4.70 6.26
CA GLN A 28 8.60 5.74 6.69
C GLN A 28 10.05 5.26 6.64
N VAL A 29 10.31 4.05 7.11
CA VAL A 29 11.66 3.47 7.04
C VAL A 29 12.07 3.32 5.58
N TYR A 30 11.19 2.75 4.75
CA TYR A 30 11.47 2.52 3.33
C TYR A 30 11.89 3.80 2.63
N PHE A 31 11.07 4.84 2.71
CA PHE A 31 11.35 6.09 1.99
C PHE A 31 12.48 6.90 2.63
N THR A 32 12.64 6.82 3.95
CA THR A 32 13.76 7.48 4.62
C THR A 32 15.10 6.91 4.13
N GLN A 33 15.18 5.60 3.95
CA GLN A 33 16.38 4.96 3.42
C GLN A 33 16.70 5.41 1.99
N LEU A 34 15.68 5.84 1.24
CA LEU A 34 15.86 6.38 -0.11
C LEU A 34 16.16 7.88 -0.12
N GLY A 35 16.30 8.50 1.04
CA GLY A 35 16.66 9.92 1.17
C GLY A 35 15.50 10.88 1.28
N TYR A 36 14.27 10.38 1.47
CA TYR A 36 13.09 11.24 1.62
C TYR A 36 12.87 11.63 3.08
N ILE A 37 12.29 12.81 3.27
CA ILE A 37 11.69 13.19 4.55
C ILE A 37 10.21 12.84 4.45
N CYS A 38 9.69 12.17 5.47
CA CYS A 38 8.33 11.62 5.46
C CYS A 38 7.43 12.38 6.43
N HIS A 39 6.22 12.71 5.96
CA HIS A 39 5.21 13.42 6.75
C HIS A 39 3.89 12.64 6.67
N PRO A 40 3.60 11.76 7.65
CA PRO A 40 2.31 11.06 7.69
C PRO A 40 1.15 12.05 7.84
N THR A 41 0.03 11.76 7.18
CA THR A 41 -1.18 12.56 7.35
C THR A 41 -1.81 12.26 8.71
N PRO A 42 -2.53 13.23 9.30
CA PRO A 42 -3.29 12.98 10.53
C PRO A 42 -4.31 11.87 10.33
N PRO A 43 -4.59 11.06 11.39
CA PRO A 43 -5.50 9.92 11.26
C PRO A 43 -6.92 10.28 10.84
N ASP A 44 -7.36 11.50 11.11
CA ASP A 44 -8.70 11.98 10.78
C ASP A 44 -8.78 12.69 9.42
N CYS A 45 -7.68 12.73 8.68
CA CYS A 45 -7.65 13.31 7.34
C CYS A 45 -8.32 12.36 6.35
N GLN A 46 -9.31 12.87 5.62
CA GLN A 46 -10.03 12.09 4.61
C GLN A 46 -9.50 12.41 3.21
N CYS A 47 -8.24 12.10 2.99
CA CYS A 47 -7.61 12.29 1.69
C CYS A 47 -7.16 10.95 1.12
N ASP A 48 -6.80 10.95 -0.17
CA ASP A 48 -6.42 9.72 -0.88
C ASP A 48 -4.99 9.27 -0.58
N TRP A 49 -4.27 10.00 0.26
CA TRP A 49 -2.91 9.64 0.60
C TRP A 49 -2.74 9.56 2.12
N ASP A 50 -1.78 8.75 2.54
CA ASP A 50 -1.48 8.50 3.95
C ASP A 50 -0.19 9.18 4.40
N MET A 51 0.62 9.65 3.45
CA MET A 51 1.91 10.26 3.75
C MET A 51 2.36 11.12 2.59
N ILE A 52 3.09 12.19 2.89
CA ILE A 52 3.79 12.97 1.88
C ILE A 52 5.28 12.75 2.08
N ILE A 53 6.01 12.54 0.99
CA ILE A 53 7.47 12.39 1.00
C ILE A 53 8.11 13.49 0.16
N ALA A 54 9.26 13.98 0.62
CA ALA A 54 9.94 15.09 -0.04
C ALA A 54 11.44 14.91 -0.02
N LYS A 55 12.09 15.33 -1.10
CA LYS A 55 13.54 15.46 -1.23
C LYS A 55 13.90 16.88 -1.67
N PRO A 56 15.12 17.36 -1.38
CA PRO A 56 15.56 18.63 -1.95
C PRO A 56 15.51 18.61 -3.47
N ASN A 57 15.08 19.73 -4.07
CA ASN A 57 15.06 19.95 -5.52
C ASN A 57 14.08 19.05 -6.29
N THR A 58 13.13 18.43 -5.61
CA THR A 58 12.06 17.67 -6.25
C THR A 58 10.70 18.08 -5.68
N SER A 59 9.64 17.86 -6.45
CA SER A 59 8.28 18.09 -5.95
C SER A 59 7.93 17.02 -4.93
N PRO A 60 7.23 17.37 -3.85
CA PRO A 60 6.72 16.37 -2.91
C PRO A 60 5.80 15.37 -3.59
N LEU A 61 5.81 14.14 -3.10
CA LEU A 61 4.98 13.07 -3.62
C LEU A 61 3.98 12.62 -2.56
N LYS A 62 2.75 12.36 -2.99
CA LYS A 62 1.70 11.80 -2.13
C LYS A 62 1.75 10.29 -2.20
N VAL A 63 1.78 9.64 -1.05
CA VAL A 63 1.89 8.17 -0.96
C VAL A 63 0.63 7.61 -0.31
N GLN A 64 0.01 6.65 -0.98
CA GLN A 64 -1.02 5.81 -0.37
C GLN A 64 -0.38 4.53 0.14
N ILE A 65 -0.77 4.11 1.35
CA ILE A 65 -0.19 2.95 2.02
C ILE A 65 -1.26 1.88 2.17
N LYS A 66 -0.94 0.67 1.76
CA LYS A 66 -1.81 -0.50 1.87
C LYS A 66 -1.06 -1.64 2.57
N THR A 67 -1.81 -2.42 3.33
CA THR A 67 -1.31 -3.69 3.87
C THR A 67 -2.17 -4.81 3.32
N THR A 68 -1.59 -5.98 3.10
CA THR A 68 -2.33 -7.12 2.56
C THR A 68 -1.87 -8.44 3.12
N GLY A 69 -2.84 -9.30 3.47
CA GLY A 69 -2.63 -10.72 3.74
C GLY A 69 -3.48 -11.58 2.82
N ASN A 70 -4.03 -11.00 1.75
CA ASN A 70 -4.97 -11.66 0.86
C ASN A 70 -4.21 -12.46 -0.22
N VAL A 71 -4.14 -13.77 -0.04
CA VAL A 71 -3.39 -14.67 -0.91
C VAL A 71 -4.23 -15.03 -2.14
N VAL A 72 -3.61 -14.99 -3.30
CA VAL A 72 -4.25 -15.33 -4.59
C VAL A 72 -3.32 -16.21 -5.42
N ASN A 73 -3.81 -16.64 -6.59
CA ASN A 73 -3.04 -17.48 -7.55
C ASN A 73 -2.49 -18.76 -6.91
N GLY A 74 -3.34 -19.46 -6.16
CA GLY A 74 -2.94 -20.71 -5.53
C GLY A 74 -1.86 -20.56 -4.49
N GLY A 75 -1.79 -19.43 -3.80
CA GLY A 75 -0.82 -19.17 -2.76
C GLY A 75 0.48 -18.54 -3.23
N LYS A 76 0.56 -18.13 -4.50
CA LYS A 76 1.80 -17.60 -5.08
C LYS A 76 1.97 -16.10 -4.92
N ASN A 77 0.86 -15.37 -4.71
CA ASN A 77 0.87 -13.91 -4.67
C ASN A 77 -0.01 -13.38 -3.56
N TYR A 78 0.28 -12.17 -3.12
CA TYR A 78 -0.65 -11.35 -2.36
C TYR A 78 -1.31 -10.34 -3.29
N ALA A 79 -2.61 -10.09 -3.10
CA ALA A 79 -3.35 -9.10 -3.87
C ALA A 79 -3.50 -7.82 -3.06
N VAL A 80 -3.24 -6.69 -3.71
CA VAL A 80 -3.45 -5.35 -3.13
C VAL A 80 -4.61 -4.71 -3.88
N GLY A 81 -5.73 -4.48 -3.21
CA GLY A 81 -6.90 -3.86 -3.82
C GLY A 81 -6.67 -2.39 -4.12
N LEU A 82 -6.99 -1.98 -5.32
CA LEU A 82 -6.81 -0.58 -5.73
C LEU A 82 -8.02 0.28 -5.43
N LYS A 83 -9.23 -0.24 -5.68
CA LYS A 83 -10.51 0.47 -5.46
C LYS A 83 -10.55 1.84 -6.12
N ASP A 84 -9.89 1.97 -7.26
CA ASP A 84 -9.78 3.25 -7.97
C ASP A 84 -10.63 3.26 -9.24
N GLY A 85 -11.81 2.63 -9.19
CA GLY A 85 -12.73 2.59 -10.32
C GLY A 85 -14.10 2.05 -9.91
N HIS A 86 -15.00 2.02 -10.87
CA HIS A 86 -16.35 1.54 -10.67
C HIS A 86 -16.92 1.01 -11.99
N TYR A 87 -18.02 0.27 -11.92
CA TYR A 87 -18.69 -0.24 -13.11
C TYR A 87 -19.78 0.72 -13.56
N VAL A 88 -19.80 0.98 -14.87
CA VAL A 88 -20.90 1.69 -15.53
C VAL A 88 -21.35 0.80 -16.69
N ASN A 89 -22.62 0.37 -16.67
CA ASN A 89 -23.17 -0.51 -17.70
C ASN A 89 -22.29 -1.72 -17.99
N GLN A 90 -21.82 -2.39 -16.92
CA GLN A 90 -20.96 -3.57 -16.97
C GLN A 90 -19.55 -3.30 -17.51
N SER A 91 -19.20 -2.06 -17.72
CA SER A 91 -17.84 -1.66 -18.12
C SER A 91 -17.11 -1.03 -16.93
N TRP A 92 -15.85 -1.42 -16.74
CA TRP A 92 -15.03 -0.83 -15.69
C TRP A 92 -14.57 0.57 -16.09
N VAL A 93 -14.83 1.53 -15.22
CA VAL A 93 -14.36 2.91 -15.40
C VAL A 93 -13.41 3.24 -14.26
N LYS A 94 -12.17 3.58 -14.60
CA LYS A 94 -11.17 3.94 -13.61
C LYS A 94 -11.45 5.35 -13.09
N THR A 95 -11.44 5.49 -11.77
CA THR A 95 -11.53 6.78 -11.10
C THR A 95 -10.16 7.10 -10.53
N PRO A 96 -9.43 8.07 -11.09
CA PRO A 96 -8.09 8.39 -10.60
C PRO A 96 -8.12 8.80 -9.14
N LYS A 97 -7.17 8.29 -8.36
CA LYS A 97 -6.96 8.70 -6.98
C LYS A 97 -5.94 9.81 -6.92
N ASP A 98 -6.07 10.68 -5.93
CA ASP A 98 -5.16 11.80 -5.74
C ASP A 98 -3.95 11.36 -4.91
N TYR A 99 -3.10 10.52 -5.51
CA TYR A 99 -1.81 10.14 -4.95
C TYR A 99 -0.84 9.80 -6.09
N ASP A 100 0.44 9.90 -5.81
CA ASP A 100 1.49 9.70 -6.82
C ASP A 100 2.08 8.29 -6.77
N VAL A 101 2.10 7.69 -5.59
CA VAL A 101 2.80 6.44 -5.31
C VAL A 101 1.93 5.57 -4.41
N LEU A 102 1.88 4.28 -4.73
CA LEU A 102 1.29 3.27 -3.85
C LEU A 102 2.41 2.46 -3.21
N TYR A 103 2.43 2.42 -1.89
CA TYR A 103 3.29 1.54 -1.10
C TYR A 103 2.44 0.43 -0.52
N ALA A 104 2.90 -0.81 -0.64
CA ALA A 104 2.21 -1.96 -0.05
C ALA A 104 3.15 -2.82 0.77
N LEU A 105 2.64 -3.28 1.90
CA LEU A 105 3.33 -4.19 2.82
C LEU A 105 2.51 -5.47 2.91
N ASP A 106 3.11 -6.61 2.61
CA ASP A 106 2.41 -7.89 2.72
C ASP A 106 2.64 -8.55 4.07
N ALA A 107 1.93 -9.66 4.30
CA ALA A 107 1.97 -10.38 5.57
C ALA A 107 3.31 -11.09 5.83
N ASP A 108 4.14 -11.23 4.83
CA ASP A 108 5.50 -11.78 4.98
C ASP A 108 6.52 -10.68 5.32
N GLY A 109 6.10 -9.42 5.32
CA GLY A 109 6.97 -8.28 5.60
C GLY A 109 7.64 -7.71 4.36
N ASP A 110 7.28 -8.18 3.17
CA ASP A 110 7.83 -7.66 1.93
C ASP A 110 7.10 -6.38 1.50
N GLU A 111 7.83 -5.53 0.83
CA GLU A 111 7.38 -4.20 0.42
C GLU A 111 7.41 -4.07 -1.08
N SER A 112 6.42 -3.37 -1.65
CA SER A 112 6.38 -3.05 -3.08
C SER A 112 5.84 -1.64 -3.28
N VAL A 113 6.33 -1.00 -4.34
CA VAL A 113 5.96 0.39 -4.65
C VAL A 113 5.63 0.49 -6.13
N TRP A 114 4.54 1.19 -6.43
CA TRP A 114 4.12 1.47 -7.80
C TRP A 114 3.82 2.96 -7.96
N THR A 115 4.16 3.49 -9.13
CA THR A 115 3.73 4.84 -9.52
C THR A 115 2.33 4.77 -10.12
N GLN A 116 1.65 5.92 -10.23
CA GLN A 116 0.35 5.97 -10.90
C GLN A 116 0.44 5.52 -12.35
N ASP A 117 1.54 5.82 -13.04
CA ASP A 117 1.75 5.36 -14.40
C ASP A 117 1.75 3.84 -14.49
N GLU A 118 2.40 3.17 -13.56
CA GLU A 118 2.42 1.71 -13.49
C GLU A 118 1.03 1.15 -13.16
N LEU A 119 0.29 1.82 -12.28
CA LEU A 119 -1.02 1.34 -11.82
C LEU A 119 -2.11 1.43 -12.88
N LYS A 120 -1.98 2.33 -13.85
CA LYS A 120 -3.04 2.49 -14.86
C LYS A 120 -3.25 1.27 -15.73
N ASN A 121 -2.33 0.33 -15.72
CA ASN A 121 -2.45 -0.93 -16.45
C ASN A 121 -3.26 -2.01 -15.69
N TYR A 122 -3.68 -1.72 -14.45
CA TYR A 122 -4.40 -2.65 -13.60
C TYR A 122 -5.81 -2.12 -13.30
N LYS A 123 -6.79 -3.03 -13.21
CA LYS A 123 -8.19 -2.63 -12.95
C LYS A 123 -8.55 -2.68 -11.48
N HIS A 124 -8.34 -3.83 -10.83
CA HIS A 124 -8.88 -4.08 -9.49
C HIS A 124 -7.80 -4.22 -8.44
N SER A 125 -6.65 -4.76 -8.82
CA SER A 125 -5.58 -5.04 -7.86
C SER A 125 -4.24 -5.17 -8.56
N VAL A 126 -3.18 -5.01 -7.79
CA VAL A 126 -1.82 -5.39 -8.18
C VAL A 126 -1.40 -6.57 -7.30
N HIS A 127 -0.45 -7.36 -7.76
CA HIS A 127 -0.03 -8.53 -7.03
C HIS A 127 1.43 -8.41 -6.59
N MET A 128 1.68 -8.86 -5.35
CA MET A 128 3.03 -8.96 -4.80
C MET A 128 3.41 -10.42 -4.79
N LYS A 129 4.61 -10.73 -5.29
CA LYS A 129 5.09 -12.10 -5.31
C LYS A 129 5.36 -12.56 -3.88
N LYS A 130 4.74 -13.66 -3.55
CA LYS A 130 4.89 -14.27 -2.24
C LYS A 130 6.18 -15.09 -2.13
#